data_da95489edbfddac791729ad80a142379
#
_entry.id   da95489edbfddac791729ad80a142379
#
_cell.length_a   1.000
_cell.length_b   1.000
_cell.length_c   1.000
_cell.angle_alpha   90.00
_cell.angle_beta   90.00
_cell.angle_gamma   90.00
#
_symmetry.space_group_name_H-M   'P 1'
#
loop_
_entity.id
_entity.type
_entity.pdbx_description
1 polymer ?
#
loop_
_entity_poly.entity_id
_entity_poly.type
_entity_poly.pdbx_seq_one_letter_code
_entity_poly.pdbx_strand_id
1 'polypeptide(L)'
;SMKDIGESFWHEKNGLDYVDKIELLEDNLKNNQNLNLTYAVRDGIISHCGEIDQNMIKPRDEFINLAEYDRPNKYMPYTWEGCVVKIADKISYLGRDIEDAITVGILDEKLENLYKLLEYTKGEVINNTIIINNLIFDLCNNSSIEKGLTFSDKMFNIANKIKEFNYKNIYLSDRIKPSNRYFKLVINEIYNTLKNTYDGENTTKKIEYFKKYYPDLLNSFEEWLLNYWNLKRPDEAKNEVIFNIKNEKDYYKAIIYYISGMTDNFAIDMYNKIIGF
;
A
#
# COMPACT_ATOMS: atom_id res chain seq x y z
N SER A 1 -1.41 4.83 16.95
CA SER A 1 -1.65 3.80 15.92
C SER A 1 -3.13 3.71 15.54
N MET A 2 -3.48 2.90 14.55
CA MET A 2 -4.89 2.69 14.13
C MET A 2 -5.83 2.35 15.30
N LYS A 3 -5.33 1.67 16.33
CA LYS A 3 -6.11 1.38 17.56
C LYS A 3 -6.55 2.64 18.31
N ASP A 4 -5.79 3.72 18.25
CA ASP A 4 -6.11 4.97 18.96
C ASP A 4 -7.31 5.68 18.35
N ILE A 5 -7.56 5.48 17.05
CA ILE A 5 -8.74 6.01 16.34
C ILE A 5 -9.89 4.99 16.24
N GLY A 6 -9.67 3.75 16.69
CA GLY A 6 -10.68 2.68 16.63
C GLY A 6 -10.89 2.09 15.24
N GLU A 7 -9.89 2.23 14.35
CA GLU A 7 -9.93 1.72 12.97
C GLU A 7 -8.88 0.61 12.77
N SER A 8 -9.06 -0.21 11.75
CA SER A 8 -8.06 -1.14 11.24
C SER A 8 -7.46 -0.59 9.95
N PHE A 9 -6.13 -0.75 9.79
CA PHE A 9 -5.48 -0.37 8.53
C PHE A 9 -5.85 -1.38 7.45
N TRP A 10 -6.35 -0.85 6.35
CA TRP A 10 -6.64 -1.61 5.15
C TRP A 10 -6.05 -0.87 3.96
N HIS A 11 -5.08 -1.50 3.30
CA HIS A 11 -4.24 -0.91 2.27
C HIS A 11 -5.06 -0.25 1.14
N GLU A 12 -6.02 -0.96 0.56
CA GLU A 12 -6.78 -0.50 -0.60
C GLU A 12 -7.74 0.64 -0.25
N LYS A 13 -8.35 0.58 0.92
CA LYS A 13 -9.19 1.68 1.41
C LYS A 13 -8.35 2.92 1.71
N ASN A 14 -7.18 2.72 2.30
CA ASN A 14 -6.23 3.80 2.50
C ASN A 14 -5.75 4.37 1.16
N GLY A 15 -5.47 3.52 0.17
CA GLY A 15 -5.12 3.93 -1.19
C GLY A 15 -6.23 4.76 -1.85
N LEU A 16 -7.50 4.35 -1.72
CA LEU A 16 -8.64 5.12 -2.22
C LEU A 16 -8.77 6.47 -1.49
N ASP A 17 -8.69 6.47 -0.16
CA ASP A 17 -8.71 7.72 0.61
C ASP A 17 -7.55 8.65 0.23
N TYR A 18 -6.40 8.09 -0.08
CA TYR A 18 -5.22 8.83 -0.50
C TYR A 18 -5.45 9.58 -1.81
N VAL A 19 -5.89 8.90 -2.85
CA VAL A 19 -6.14 9.52 -4.16
C VAL A 19 -7.37 10.43 -4.17
N ASP A 20 -8.32 10.20 -3.30
CA ASP A 20 -9.52 11.04 -3.19
C ASP A 20 -9.26 12.34 -2.40
N LYS A 21 -8.36 12.31 -1.40
CA LYS A 21 -8.27 13.37 -0.40
C LYS A 21 -6.88 13.95 -0.20
N ILE A 22 -5.83 13.13 -0.37
CA ILE A 22 -4.45 13.51 -0.03
C ILE A 22 -3.65 13.89 -1.28
N GLU A 23 -3.71 13.08 -2.34
CA GLU A 23 -3.04 13.44 -3.59
C GLU A 23 -3.67 14.68 -4.20
N LEU A 24 -2.83 15.62 -4.55
CA LEU A 24 -3.23 16.91 -5.12
C LEU A 24 -2.64 17.09 -6.51
N LEU A 25 -3.39 17.73 -7.37
CA LEU A 25 -2.95 18.15 -8.69
C LEU A 25 -2.85 19.68 -8.72
N GLU A 26 -1.70 20.18 -9.15
CA GLU A 26 -1.51 21.61 -9.38
C GLU A 26 -2.20 22.02 -10.70
N ASP A 27 -3.05 23.04 -10.65
CA ASP A 27 -3.65 23.63 -11.84
C ASP A 27 -2.74 24.70 -12.49
N ASN A 28 -3.17 25.24 -13.63
CA ASN A 28 -2.41 26.25 -14.38
C ASN A 28 -2.18 27.56 -13.61
N LEU A 29 -2.89 27.76 -12.50
CA LEU A 29 -2.77 28.91 -11.62
C LEU A 29 -1.95 28.58 -10.36
N LYS A 30 -1.34 27.39 -10.32
CA LYS A 30 -0.60 26.83 -9.18
C LYS A 30 -1.45 26.56 -7.92
N ASN A 31 -2.74 26.36 -8.10
CA ASN A 31 -3.59 25.92 -7.00
C ASN A 31 -3.57 24.39 -6.89
N ASN A 32 -3.52 23.88 -5.68
CA ASN A 32 -3.61 22.47 -5.37
C ASN A 32 -5.07 22.04 -5.23
N GLN A 33 -5.50 21.10 -6.04
CA GLN A 33 -6.87 20.57 -6.09
C GLN A 33 -6.87 19.04 -5.94
N ASN A 34 -7.96 18.49 -5.43
CA ASN A 34 -8.15 17.03 -5.41
C ASN A 34 -8.19 16.47 -6.85
N LEU A 35 -7.72 15.23 -7.03
CA LEU A 35 -7.60 14.58 -8.35
C LEU A 35 -8.93 14.42 -9.09
N ASN A 36 -10.05 14.35 -8.38
CA ASN A 36 -11.39 14.15 -8.93
C ASN A 36 -11.47 12.97 -9.92
N LEU A 37 -10.97 11.82 -9.50
CA LEU A 37 -10.89 10.61 -10.32
C LEU A 37 -12.28 10.06 -10.66
N THR A 38 -12.41 9.42 -11.82
CA THR A 38 -13.64 8.75 -12.23
C THR A 38 -13.95 7.56 -11.34
N TYR A 39 -15.22 7.16 -11.28
CA TYR A 39 -15.65 5.99 -10.54
C TYR A 39 -14.86 4.73 -10.92
N ALA A 40 -14.64 4.50 -12.22
CA ALA A 40 -13.95 3.32 -12.73
C ALA A 40 -12.51 3.21 -12.18
N VAL A 41 -11.77 4.32 -12.11
CA VAL A 41 -10.40 4.35 -11.55
C VAL A 41 -10.45 4.10 -10.05
N ARG A 42 -11.35 4.78 -9.33
CA ARG A 42 -11.51 4.63 -7.88
C ARG A 42 -11.94 3.21 -7.49
N ASP A 43 -12.84 2.62 -8.28
CA ASP A 43 -13.23 1.22 -8.12
C ASP A 43 -12.06 0.26 -8.34
N GLY A 44 -11.28 0.46 -9.40
CA GLY A 44 -10.07 -0.32 -9.65
C GLY A 44 -9.08 -0.26 -8.49
N ILE A 45 -8.91 0.92 -7.87
CA ILE A 45 -8.02 1.10 -6.71
C ILE A 45 -8.51 0.31 -5.49
N ILE A 46 -9.79 0.35 -5.14
CA ILE A 46 -10.27 -0.35 -3.94
C ILE A 46 -10.47 -1.84 -4.13
N SER A 47 -10.62 -2.31 -5.37
CA SER A 47 -10.93 -3.70 -5.69
C SER A 47 -9.77 -4.53 -6.19
N HIS A 48 -8.56 -3.93 -6.37
CA HIS A 48 -7.43 -4.64 -7.01
C HIS A 48 -6.87 -5.78 -6.16
N CYS A 49 -6.77 -5.59 -4.86
CA CYS A 49 -6.21 -6.59 -3.96
C CYS A 49 -7.22 -7.64 -3.49
N GLY A 50 -6.72 -8.57 -2.78
CA GLY A 50 -7.41 -9.70 -2.19
C GLY A 50 -7.01 -11.01 -2.84
N GLU A 51 -7.09 -12.07 -2.03
CA GLU A 51 -6.81 -13.42 -2.47
C GLU A 51 -7.80 -13.83 -3.55
N ILE A 52 -7.31 -14.22 -4.72
CA ILE A 52 -8.15 -14.80 -5.76
C ILE A 52 -8.02 -16.31 -5.67
N ASP A 53 -9.00 -16.92 -5.07
CA ASP A 53 -9.10 -18.37 -5.02
C ASP A 53 -9.81 -18.93 -6.27
N GLN A 54 -10.32 -18.04 -7.14
CA GLN A 54 -11.01 -18.41 -8.38
C GLN A 54 -10.12 -18.17 -9.60
N ASN A 55 -10.14 -19.11 -10.53
CA ASN A 55 -9.36 -19.03 -11.76
C ASN A 55 -10.00 -18.17 -12.86
N MET A 56 -11.18 -17.61 -12.67
CA MET A 56 -11.86 -16.79 -13.68
C MET A 56 -12.26 -15.46 -13.07
N ILE A 57 -11.77 -14.37 -13.63
CA ILE A 57 -12.09 -13.02 -13.18
C ILE A 57 -12.83 -12.28 -14.28
N LYS A 58 -14.02 -11.81 -13.94
CA LYS A 58 -14.84 -10.94 -14.79
C LYS A 58 -15.23 -9.69 -14.03
N PRO A 59 -15.46 -8.58 -14.75
CA PRO A 59 -16.11 -7.43 -14.15
C PRO A 59 -17.46 -7.81 -13.55
N ARG A 60 -17.83 -7.14 -12.47
CA ARG A 60 -19.20 -7.20 -11.98
C ARG A 60 -20.10 -6.31 -12.85
N ASP A 61 -21.38 -6.65 -12.93
CA ASP A 61 -22.39 -5.87 -13.67
C ASP A 61 -22.95 -4.71 -12.82
N GLU A 62 -22.92 -4.83 -11.50
CA GLU A 62 -23.56 -3.91 -10.58
C GLU A 62 -22.68 -2.71 -10.24
N PHE A 63 -23.27 -1.51 -10.31
CA PHE A 63 -22.70 -0.31 -9.72
C PHE A 63 -22.93 -0.34 -8.21
N ILE A 64 -21.88 -0.08 -7.42
CA ILE A 64 -21.94 -0.08 -5.96
C ILE A 64 -21.42 1.24 -5.40
N ASN A 65 -21.85 1.60 -4.19
CA ASN A 65 -21.24 2.66 -3.44
C ASN A 65 -19.89 2.18 -2.87
N LEU A 66 -18.78 2.82 -3.27
CA LEU A 66 -17.43 2.42 -2.82
C LEU A 66 -17.25 2.54 -1.28
N ALA A 67 -18.07 3.35 -0.61
CA ALA A 67 -18.07 3.42 0.86
C ALA A 67 -18.55 2.12 1.54
N GLU A 68 -19.25 1.25 0.81
CA GLU A 68 -19.75 -0.04 1.32
C GLU A 68 -18.66 -1.14 1.34
N TYR A 69 -17.48 -0.85 0.81
CA TYR A 69 -16.34 -1.74 0.98
C TYR A 69 -15.90 -1.74 2.44
N ASP A 70 -16.09 -2.87 3.11
CA ASP A 70 -15.71 -3.09 4.52
C ASP A 70 -14.59 -4.10 4.70
N ARG A 71 -14.23 -4.84 3.63
CA ARG A 71 -13.16 -5.85 3.62
C ARG A 71 -12.59 -6.05 2.23
N PRO A 72 -11.32 -6.50 2.12
CA PRO A 72 -10.73 -6.89 0.84
C PRO A 72 -11.55 -7.96 0.12
N ASN A 73 -11.52 -7.94 -1.20
CA ASN A 73 -12.14 -8.95 -2.06
C ASN A 73 -13.67 -9.14 -1.89
N LYS A 74 -14.36 -8.12 -1.37
CA LYS A 74 -15.82 -8.17 -1.20
C LYS A 74 -16.55 -8.16 -2.54
N TYR A 75 -16.05 -7.39 -3.50
CA TYR A 75 -16.60 -7.25 -4.84
C TYR A 75 -15.51 -7.41 -5.90
N MET A 76 -15.86 -7.97 -7.05
CA MET A 76 -14.99 -7.94 -8.23
C MET A 76 -14.91 -6.50 -8.78
N PRO A 77 -13.82 -6.14 -9.49
CA PRO A 77 -13.75 -4.84 -10.17
C PRO A 77 -14.93 -4.61 -11.12
N TYR A 78 -15.29 -3.35 -11.32
CA TYR A 78 -16.39 -2.97 -12.21
C TYR A 78 -16.02 -3.00 -13.70
N THR A 79 -14.73 -2.86 -14.01
CA THR A 79 -14.23 -2.81 -15.38
C THR A 79 -13.24 -3.92 -15.68
N TRP A 80 -13.03 -4.22 -16.96
CA TRP A 80 -12.00 -5.15 -17.40
C TRP A 80 -10.60 -4.68 -17.02
N GLU A 81 -10.35 -3.37 -17.11
CA GLU A 81 -9.08 -2.77 -16.67
C GLU A 81 -8.83 -3.02 -15.18
N GLY A 82 -9.86 -2.87 -14.34
CA GLY A 82 -9.78 -3.20 -12.92
C GLY A 82 -9.48 -4.69 -12.69
N CYS A 83 -10.06 -5.59 -13.47
CA CYS A 83 -9.75 -7.02 -13.43
C CYS A 83 -8.30 -7.30 -13.86
N VAL A 84 -7.80 -6.61 -14.90
CA VAL A 84 -6.40 -6.72 -15.33
C VAL A 84 -5.46 -6.25 -14.22
N VAL A 85 -5.74 -5.10 -13.60
CA VAL A 85 -4.92 -4.59 -12.48
C VAL A 85 -4.89 -5.59 -11.33
N LYS A 86 -6.04 -6.18 -10.97
CA LYS A 86 -6.15 -7.19 -9.92
C LYS A 86 -5.29 -8.44 -10.17
N ILE A 87 -5.23 -8.91 -11.41
CA ILE A 87 -4.37 -10.05 -11.78
C ILE A 87 -2.91 -9.63 -11.88
N ALA A 88 -2.63 -8.47 -12.48
CA ALA A 88 -1.28 -7.97 -12.66
C ALA A 88 -0.58 -7.73 -11.31
N ASP A 89 -1.28 -7.18 -10.32
CA ASP A 89 -0.78 -7.06 -8.95
C ASP A 89 -0.35 -8.43 -8.41
N LYS A 90 -1.21 -9.44 -8.52
CA LYS A 90 -0.90 -10.81 -8.07
C LYS A 90 0.32 -11.40 -8.79
N ILE A 91 0.41 -11.26 -10.12
CA ILE A 91 1.51 -11.80 -10.90
C ILE A 91 2.84 -11.12 -10.53
N SER A 92 2.81 -9.80 -10.30
CA SER A 92 4.00 -8.99 -10.14
C SER A 92 4.86 -9.39 -8.94
N TYR A 93 4.25 -9.73 -7.81
CA TYR A 93 5.01 -10.09 -6.60
C TYR A 93 5.42 -11.56 -6.54
N LEU A 94 4.74 -12.48 -7.26
CA LEU A 94 5.05 -13.92 -7.17
C LEU A 94 6.49 -14.23 -7.55
N GLY A 95 6.97 -13.68 -8.66
CA GLY A 95 8.35 -13.89 -9.11
C GLY A 95 9.35 -12.95 -8.43
N ARG A 96 8.94 -11.71 -8.17
CA ARG A 96 9.81 -10.70 -7.57
C ARG A 96 10.28 -11.09 -6.18
N ASP A 97 9.36 -11.55 -5.34
CA ASP A 97 9.69 -11.97 -3.98
C ASP A 97 10.65 -13.16 -3.94
N ILE A 98 10.54 -14.08 -4.92
CA ILE A 98 11.49 -15.19 -5.06
C ILE A 98 12.89 -14.65 -5.40
N GLU A 99 13.01 -13.79 -6.39
CA GLU A 99 14.29 -13.23 -6.84
C GLU A 99 14.97 -12.44 -5.71
N ASP A 100 14.21 -11.60 -5.02
CA ASP A 100 14.70 -10.83 -3.88
C ASP A 100 15.12 -11.75 -2.72
N ALA A 101 14.34 -12.78 -2.41
CA ALA A 101 14.65 -13.75 -1.36
C ALA A 101 15.89 -14.62 -1.67
N ILE A 102 16.12 -14.96 -2.94
CA ILE A 102 17.37 -15.60 -3.37
C ILE A 102 18.54 -14.64 -3.18
N THR A 103 18.40 -13.40 -3.65
CA THR A 103 19.47 -12.39 -3.58
C THR A 103 19.93 -12.13 -2.15
N VAL A 104 19.02 -12.10 -1.19
CA VAL A 104 19.34 -11.89 0.23
C VAL A 104 19.60 -13.20 1.00
N GLY A 105 19.63 -14.36 0.32
CA GLY A 105 19.94 -15.66 0.87
C GLY A 105 18.91 -16.23 1.84
N ILE A 106 17.63 -15.87 1.69
CA ILE A 106 16.52 -16.44 2.49
C ILE A 106 16.17 -17.85 2.01
N LEU A 107 16.32 -18.11 0.69
CA LEU A 107 15.91 -19.35 0.05
C LEU A 107 17.04 -20.32 -0.25
N ASP A 108 18.29 -20.08 0.16
CA ASP A 108 19.45 -20.90 -0.21
C ASP A 108 19.23 -22.41 0.02
N GLU A 109 18.67 -22.78 1.16
CA GLU A 109 18.36 -24.18 1.49
C GLU A 109 17.08 -24.71 0.85
N LYS A 110 16.30 -23.85 0.19
CA LYS A 110 14.96 -24.17 -0.36
C LYS A 110 14.93 -24.19 -1.89
N LEU A 111 16.04 -23.87 -2.54
CA LEU A 111 16.10 -23.79 -4.01
C LEU A 111 15.69 -25.08 -4.70
N GLU A 112 16.11 -26.23 -4.17
CA GLU A 112 15.75 -27.54 -4.78
C GLU A 112 14.22 -27.77 -4.78
N ASN A 113 13.53 -27.37 -3.74
CA ASN A 113 12.08 -27.45 -3.67
C ASN A 113 11.41 -26.47 -4.65
N LEU A 114 12.01 -25.30 -4.85
CA LEU A 114 11.52 -24.30 -5.81
C LEU A 114 11.67 -24.79 -7.26
N TYR A 115 12.81 -25.40 -7.62
CA TYR A 115 12.99 -26.03 -8.94
C TYR A 115 11.92 -27.08 -9.22
N LYS A 116 11.64 -27.95 -8.26
CA LYS A 116 10.58 -28.97 -8.39
C LYS A 116 9.19 -28.33 -8.55
N LEU A 117 8.93 -27.24 -7.81
CA LEU A 117 7.64 -26.55 -7.85
C LEU A 117 7.41 -25.90 -9.21
N LEU A 118 8.45 -25.24 -9.77
CA LEU A 118 8.41 -24.58 -11.07
C LEU A 118 8.48 -25.56 -12.26
N GLU A 119 8.72 -26.85 -11.99
CA GLU A 119 9.01 -27.88 -13.02
C GLU A 119 10.27 -27.55 -13.83
N TYR A 120 11.22 -26.86 -13.23
CA TYR A 120 12.50 -26.51 -13.84
C TYR A 120 13.53 -27.59 -13.59
N THR A 121 14.47 -27.75 -14.54
CA THR A 121 15.63 -28.59 -14.35
C THR A 121 16.70 -27.88 -13.54
N LYS A 122 17.51 -28.64 -12.83
CA LYS A 122 18.61 -28.06 -12.03
C LYS A 122 19.59 -27.30 -12.94
N GLY A 123 19.75 -26.01 -12.70
CA GLY A 123 20.60 -25.12 -13.49
C GLY A 123 19.84 -24.15 -14.41
N GLU A 124 18.52 -24.32 -14.57
CA GLU A 124 17.72 -23.27 -15.20
C GLU A 124 17.67 -22.03 -14.34
N VAL A 125 17.61 -20.87 -14.98
CA VAL A 125 17.62 -19.59 -14.28
C VAL A 125 16.25 -19.33 -13.67
N ILE A 126 16.22 -19.15 -12.36
CA ILE A 126 15.02 -18.68 -11.65
C ILE A 126 15.13 -17.16 -11.54
N ASN A 127 14.35 -16.45 -12.32
CA ASN A 127 14.23 -15.00 -12.19
C ASN A 127 12.79 -14.55 -12.40
N ASN A 128 12.52 -13.35 -11.92
CA ASN A 128 11.21 -12.72 -12.00
C ASN A 128 10.67 -12.64 -13.44
N THR A 129 11.52 -12.26 -14.41
CA THR A 129 11.11 -12.08 -15.80
C THR A 129 10.55 -13.37 -16.41
N ILE A 130 11.20 -14.51 -16.19
CA ILE A 130 10.75 -15.81 -16.73
C ILE A 130 9.43 -16.21 -16.09
N ILE A 131 9.31 -16.08 -14.76
CA ILE A 131 8.08 -16.44 -14.04
C ILE A 131 6.91 -15.58 -14.52
N ILE A 132 7.10 -14.25 -14.58
CA ILE A 132 6.06 -13.32 -15.04
C ILE A 132 5.68 -13.61 -16.48
N ASN A 133 6.66 -13.78 -17.39
CA ASN A 133 6.36 -14.08 -18.80
C ASN A 133 5.52 -15.33 -18.94
N ASN A 134 5.86 -16.42 -18.26
CA ASN A 134 5.09 -17.66 -18.33
C ASN A 134 3.65 -17.47 -17.86
N LEU A 135 3.45 -16.73 -16.76
CA LEU A 135 2.12 -16.39 -16.24
C LEU A 135 1.32 -15.52 -17.22
N ILE A 136 1.93 -14.47 -17.79
CA ILE A 136 1.27 -13.58 -18.73
C ILE A 136 0.90 -14.29 -20.02
N PHE A 137 1.80 -15.07 -20.62
CA PHE A 137 1.53 -15.82 -21.85
C PHE A 137 0.40 -16.82 -21.65
N ASP A 138 0.40 -17.56 -20.54
CA ASP A 138 -0.67 -18.50 -20.24
C ASP A 138 -2.01 -17.79 -20.04
N LEU A 139 -2.03 -16.69 -19.29
CA LEU A 139 -3.22 -15.87 -19.08
C LEU A 139 -3.80 -15.36 -20.40
N CYS A 140 -2.96 -14.78 -21.27
CA CYS A 140 -3.40 -14.27 -22.57
C CYS A 140 -3.97 -15.37 -23.48
N ASN A 141 -3.38 -16.55 -23.48
CA ASN A 141 -3.82 -17.66 -24.33
C ASN A 141 -5.13 -18.33 -23.84
N ASN A 142 -5.46 -18.21 -22.56
CA ASN A 142 -6.63 -18.88 -21.98
C ASN A 142 -7.81 -17.94 -21.73
N SER A 143 -7.57 -16.62 -21.71
CA SER A 143 -8.60 -15.62 -21.43
C SER A 143 -9.51 -15.33 -22.64
N SER A 144 -10.77 -15.06 -22.38
CA SER A 144 -11.71 -14.54 -23.36
C SER A 144 -12.81 -13.73 -22.66
N ILE A 145 -13.61 -12.97 -23.42
CA ILE A 145 -14.74 -12.21 -22.87
C ILE A 145 -15.74 -13.16 -22.18
N GLU A 146 -15.97 -14.36 -22.77
CA GLU A 146 -16.90 -15.35 -22.26
C GLU A 146 -16.39 -16.03 -20.99
N LYS A 147 -15.09 -16.34 -20.94
CA LYS A 147 -14.46 -17.05 -19.81
C LYS A 147 -14.00 -16.09 -18.69
N GLY A 148 -13.63 -14.86 -19.05
CA GLY A 148 -12.94 -13.94 -18.17
C GLY A 148 -11.42 -14.04 -18.31
N LEU A 149 -10.70 -13.35 -17.45
CA LEU A 149 -9.25 -13.48 -17.30
C LEU A 149 -8.97 -14.81 -16.58
N THR A 150 -8.29 -15.72 -17.26
CA THR A 150 -8.20 -17.12 -16.84
C THR A 150 -6.84 -17.71 -17.18
N PHE A 151 -6.22 -18.37 -16.21
CA PHE A 151 -5.08 -19.26 -16.45
C PHE A 151 -5.55 -20.65 -16.89
N SER A 152 -4.67 -21.40 -17.56
CA SER A 152 -4.85 -22.87 -17.65
C SER A 152 -4.84 -23.46 -16.23
N ASP A 153 -5.49 -24.62 -16.05
CA ASP A 153 -5.52 -25.31 -14.76
C ASP A 153 -4.10 -25.61 -14.24
N LYS A 154 -3.18 -25.94 -15.15
CA LYS A 154 -1.78 -26.17 -14.82
C LYS A 154 -1.13 -24.90 -14.25
N MET A 155 -1.25 -23.77 -14.96
CA MET A 155 -0.59 -22.52 -14.54
C MET A 155 -1.24 -21.93 -13.30
N PHE A 156 -2.55 -22.02 -13.16
CA PHE A 156 -3.25 -21.63 -11.95
C PHE A 156 -2.76 -22.39 -10.71
N ASN A 157 -2.57 -23.71 -10.85
CA ASN A 157 -2.03 -24.56 -9.78
C ASN A 157 -0.57 -24.16 -9.44
N ILE A 158 0.26 -23.90 -10.45
CA ILE A 158 1.64 -23.42 -10.24
C ILE A 158 1.64 -22.08 -9.50
N ALA A 159 0.84 -21.10 -9.95
CA ALA A 159 0.75 -19.78 -9.30
C ALA A 159 0.35 -19.90 -7.81
N ASN A 160 -0.64 -20.73 -7.49
CA ASN A 160 -1.05 -20.96 -6.11
C ASN A 160 0.04 -21.65 -5.28
N LYS A 161 0.75 -22.65 -5.85
CA LYS A 161 1.90 -23.27 -5.17
C LYS A 161 3.04 -22.28 -4.92
N ILE A 162 3.33 -21.39 -5.88
CA ILE A 162 4.33 -20.31 -5.69
C ILE A 162 3.91 -19.42 -4.53
N LYS A 163 2.64 -18.99 -4.49
CA LYS A 163 2.09 -18.17 -3.41
C LYS A 163 2.24 -18.84 -2.04
N GLU A 164 1.85 -20.12 -1.92
CA GLU A 164 2.02 -20.88 -0.69
C GLU A 164 3.50 -21.03 -0.29
N PHE A 165 4.37 -21.26 -1.29
CA PHE A 165 5.81 -21.35 -1.08
C PHE A 165 6.37 -20.04 -0.54
N ASN A 166 6.03 -18.90 -1.17
CA ASN A 166 6.46 -17.57 -0.75
C ASN A 166 5.97 -17.26 0.67
N TYR A 167 4.70 -17.53 0.95
CA TYR A 167 4.15 -17.31 2.28
C TYR A 167 4.91 -18.09 3.35
N LYS A 168 5.12 -19.39 3.14
CA LYS A 168 5.78 -20.28 4.10
C LYS A 168 7.28 -20.01 4.24
N ASN A 169 7.99 -19.79 3.13
CA ASN A 169 9.45 -19.78 3.13
C ASN A 169 10.05 -18.36 3.14
N ILE A 170 9.29 -17.35 2.70
CA ILE A 170 9.73 -15.95 2.69
C ILE A 170 9.07 -15.19 3.83
N TYR A 171 7.75 -14.97 3.80
CA TYR A 171 7.08 -14.07 4.74
C TYR A 171 7.07 -14.58 6.19
N LEU A 172 7.04 -15.89 6.40
CA LEU A 172 7.15 -16.50 7.73
C LEU A 172 8.59 -16.83 8.13
N SER A 173 9.58 -16.48 7.32
CA SER A 173 11.00 -16.73 7.64
C SER A 173 11.43 -16.00 8.91
N ASP A 174 12.19 -16.70 9.77
CA ASP A 174 12.78 -16.09 10.96
C ASP A 174 13.75 -14.94 10.61
N ARG A 175 14.32 -14.95 9.42
CA ARG A 175 15.25 -13.93 8.95
C ARG A 175 14.59 -12.57 8.72
N ILE A 176 13.27 -12.52 8.45
CA ILE A 176 12.52 -11.27 8.26
C ILE A 176 12.07 -10.65 9.60
N LYS A 177 11.96 -11.45 10.66
CA LYS A 177 11.45 -10.99 11.98
C LYS A 177 12.23 -9.79 12.56
N PRO A 178 13.57 -9.73 12.49
CA PRO A 178 14.31 -8.57 12.97
C PRO A 178 13.99 -7.30 12.19
N SER A 179 13.90 -7.37 10.87
CA SER A 179 13.55 -6.24 10.00
C SER A 179 12.15 -5.73 10.31
N ASN A 180 11.17 -6.62 10.46
CA ASN A 180 9.81 -6.25 10.83
C ASN A 180 9.73 -5.55 12.20
N ARG A 181 10.57 -5.98 13.17
CA ARG A 181 10.65 -5.31 14.48
C ARG A 181 11.26 -3.91 14.34
N TYR A 182 12.29 -3.76 13.53
CA TYR A 182 12.93 -2.48 13.27
C TYR A 182 11.95 -1.49 12.63
N PHE A 183 11.29 -1.85 11.53
CA PHE A 183 10.33 -0.97 10.88
C PHE A 183 9.14 -0.62 11.79
N LYS A 184 8.69 -1.56 12.60
CA LYS A 184 7.66 -1.29 13.61
C LYS A 184 8.13 -0.27 14.64
N LEU A 185 9.39 -0.32 15.05
CA LEU A 185 9.98 0.67 15.96
C LEU A 185 10.03 2.06 15.30
N VAL A 186 10.54 2.14 14.07
CA VAL A 186 10.61 3.37 13.27
C VAL A 186 9.23 4.06 13.20
N ILE A 187 8.22 3.32 12.72
CA ILE A 187 6.86 3.86 12.56
C ILE A 187 6.25 4.28 13.90
N ASN A 188 6.42 3.48 14.95
CA ASN A 188 5.86 3.81 16.26
C ASN A 188 6.52 5.05 16.89
N GLU A 189 7.82 5.23 16.71
CA GLU A 189 8.52 6.38 17.28
C GLU A 189 8.10 7.68 16.59
N ILE A 190 8.03 7.68 15.25
CA ILE A 190 7.50 8.83 14.49
C ILE A 190 6.06 9.13 14.93
N TYR A 191 5.20 8.11 15.01
CA TYR A 191 3.82 8.28 15.43
C TYR A 191 3.71 8.87 16.84
N ASN A 192 4.43 8.33 17.80
CA ASN A 192 4.37 8.78 19.19
C ASN A 192 4.92 10.19 19.35
N THR A 193 6.00 10.53 18.65
CA THR A 193 6.56 11.89 18.67
C THR A 193 5.55 12.92 18.16
N LEU A 194 4.88 12.63 17.03
CA LEU A 194 3.83 13.50 16.50
C LEU A 194 2.59 13.50 17.39
N LYS A 195 2.16 12.36 17.90
CA LYS A 195 1.01 12.25 18.81
C LYS A 195 1.17 13.09 20.07
N ASN A 196 2.39 13.16 20.62
CA ASN A 196 2.69 13.95 21.82
C ASN A 196 2.54 15.46 21.62
N THR A 197 2.45 15.94 20.38
CA THR A 197 2.21 17.35 20.09
C THR A 197 0.73 17.75 20.14
N TYR A 198 -0.19 16.78 20.26
CA TYR A 198 -1.61 17.10 20.39
C TYR A 198 -1.93 17.75 21.76
N ASP A 199 -2.69 18.85 21.72
CA ASP A 199 -3.16 19.58 22.91
C ASP A 199 -4.44 20.39 22.60
N GLY A 200 -5.39 19.79 21.88
CA GLY A 200 -6.63 20.45 21.49
C GLY A 200 -6.37 21.76 20.75
N GLU A 201 -6.92 22.87 21.27
CA GLU A 201 -6.75 24.21 20.67
C GLU A 201 -5.30 24.75 20.74
N ASN A 202 -4.47 24.21 21.61
CA ASN A 202 -3.06 24.60 21.75
C ASN A 202 -2.09 23.78 20.92
N THR A 203 -2.59 22.84 20.10
CA THR A 203 -1.74 21.92 19.31
C THR A 203 -0.71 22.65 18.46
N THR A 204 -1.08 23.76 17.81
CA THR A 204 -0.14 24.58 17.01
C THR A 204 1.00 25.16 17.85
N LYS A 205 0.71 25.65 19.05
CA LYS A 205 1.74 26.16 19.96
C LYS A 205 2.66 25.04 20.43
N LYS A 206 2.11 23.87 20.63
CA LYS A 206 2.86 22.70 21.08
C LYS A 206 3.74 22.14 19.97
N ILE A 207 3.27 22.10 18.73
CA ILE A 207 4.09 21.80 17.54
C ILE A 207 5.29 22.77 17.50
N GLU A 208 5.05 24.08 17.58
CA GLU A 208 6.10 25.09 17.54
C GLU A 208 7.11 24.94 18.69
N TYR A 209 6.65 24.57 19.89
CA TYR A 209 7.52 24.28 21.02
C TYR A 209 8.42 23.05 20.76
N PHE A 210 7.87 21.98 20.22
CA PHE A 210 8.60 20.73 19.97
C PHE A 210 9.53 20.79 18.75
N LYS A 211 9.36 21.73 17.82
CA LYS A 211 10.31 22.00 16.73
C LYS A 211 11.73 22.27 17.22
N LYS A 212 11.91 22.72 18.46
CA LYS A 212 13.23 22.90 19.08
C LYS A 212 13.98 21.58 19.25
N TYR A 213 13.25 20.47 19.38
CA TYR A 213 13.80 19.15 19.61
C TYR A 213 13.77 18.28 18.35
N TYR A 214 12.75 18.43 17.51
CA TYR A 214 12.49 17.63 16.32
C TYR A 214 12.18 18.51 15.10
N PRO A 215 13.11 19.40 14.68
CA PRO A 215 12.81 20.41 13.68
C PRO A 215 12.40 19.82 12.33
N ASP A 216 13.13 18.82 11.83
CA ASP A 216 12.89 18.23 10.51
C ASP A 216 11.54 17.53 10.43
N LEU A 217 11.22 16.70 11.41
CA LEU A 217 9.96 15.99 11.45
C LEU A 217 8.76 16.94 11.56
N LEU A 218 8.84 17.91 12.50
CA LEU A 218 7.69 18.76 12.78
C LEU A 218 7.48 19.85 11.73
N ASN A 219 8.54 20.37 11.11
CA ASN A 219 8.38 21.27 9.98
C ASN A 219 7.75 20.56 8.80
N SER A 220 8.25 19.37 8.44
CA SER A 220 7.69 18.58 7.34
C SER A 220 6.24 18.15 7.60
N PHE A 221 5.91 17.72 8.82
CA PHE A 221 4.54 17.34 9.19
C PHE A 221 3.60 18.54 9.17
N GLU A 222 3.99 19.68 9.72
CA GLU A 222 3.16 20.89 9.73
C GLU A 222 2.94 21.41 8.32
N GLU A 223 3.97 21.50 7.47
CA GLU A 223 3.86 21.90 6.07
C GLU A 223 2.87 21.02 5.31
N TRP A 224 2.96 19.70 5.50
CA TRP A 224 2.00 18.77 4.94
C TRP A 224 0.59 19.02 5.50
N LEU A 225 0.43 19.13 6.83
CA LEU A 225 -0.86 19.27 7.51
C LEU A 225 -1.59 20.57 7.14
N LEU A 226 -0.85 21.66 6.86
CA LEU A 226 -1.40 22.94 6.41
C LEU A 226 -2.30 22.82 5.18
N ASN A 227 -2.08 21.83 4.33
CA ASN A 227 -2.90 21.63 3.15
C ASN A 227 -4.28 21.02 3.44
N TYR A 228 -4.49 20.40 4.61
CA TYR A 228 -5.65 19.53 4.87
C TYR A 228 -6.48 19.88 6.10
N TRP A 229 -5.99 20.75 6.98
CA TRP A 229 -6.67 21.09 8.24
C TRP A 229 -7.59 22.29 8.16
N ASN A 230 -8.41 22.50 9.19
CA ASN A 230 -9.40 23.58 9.29
C ASN A 230 -8.86 24.91 9.90
N LEU A 231 -7.54 25.11 9.88
CA LEU A 231 -6.90 26.37 10.27
C LEU A 231 -6.45 27.16 9.03
N LYS A 232 -5.64 28.20 9.23
CA LYS A 232 -5.12 28.99 8.11
C LYS A 232 -4.29 28.09 7.19
N ARG A 233 -4.71 28.02 5.94
CA ARG A 233 -4.08 27.24 4.88
C ARG A 233 -3.32 28.13 3.92
N PRO A 234 -2.37 27.60 3.12
CA PRO A 234 -1.80 28.31 1.98
C PRO A 234 -2.89 28.77 1.02
N ASP A 235 -2.70 29.90 0.36
CA ASP A 235 -3.69 30.44 -0.60
C ASP A 235 -3.89 29.51 -1.83
N GLU A 236 -2.89 28.72 -2.14
CA GLU A 236 -2.88 27.72 -3.21
C GLU A 236 -3.69 26.46 -2.87
N ALA A 237 -3.98 26.19 -1.59
CA ALA A 237 -4.71 25.01 -1.15
C ALA A 237 -6.21 25.15 -1.41
N LYS A 238 -6.68 24.69 -2.59
CA LYS A 238 -8.10 24.68 -3.00
C LYS A 238 -8.78 23.31 -2.80
N ASN A 239 -8.03 22.31 -2.37
CA ASN A 239 -8.56 21.00 -2.01
C ASN A 239 -9.46 21.05 -0.77
N GLU A 240 -10.19 19.97 -0.51
CA GLU A 240 -11.06 19.84 0.65
C GLU A 240 -10.29 19.87 1.98
N VAL A 241 -10.91 20.49 3.00
CA VAL A 241 -10.47 20.35 4.39
C VAL A 241 -10.96 19.02 4.94
N ILE A 242 -10.05 18.19 5.41
CA ILE A 242 -10.37 16.84 5.88
C ILE A 242 -10.08 16.59 7.36
N PHE A 243 -9.27 17.46 8.00
CA PHE A 243 -8.93 17.32 9.42
C PHE A 243 -9.34 18.54 10.23
N ASN A 244 -10.01 18.27 11.35
CA ASN A 244 -10.31 19.29 12.37
C ASN A 244 -9.29 19.17 13.50
N ILE A 245 -8.42 20.15 13.64
CA ILE A 245 -7.35 20.15 14.65
C ILE A 245 -7.88 20.02 16.10
N LYS A 246 -9.12 20.42 16.36
CA LYS A 246 -9.74 20.29 17.69
C LYS A 246 -10.22 18.87 17.99
N ASN A 247 -10.32 18.02 16.98
CA ASN A 247 -10.71 16.63 17.11
C ASN A 247 -9.46 15.76 17.21
N GLU A 248 -9.26 15.15 18.37
CA GLU A 248 -8.11 14.26 18.62
C GLU A 248 -7.99 13.13 17.60
N LYS A 249 -9.11 12.51 17.24
CA LYS A 249 -9.12 11.41 16.25
C LYS A 249 -8.70 11.88 14.87
N ASP A 250 -9.14 13.08 14.44
CA ASP A 250 -8.74 13.65 13.16
C ASP A 250 -7.23 13.95 13.14
N TYR A 251 -6.69 14.46 14.25
CA TYR A 251 -5.26 14.70 14.36
C TYR A 251 -4.45 13.40 14.29
N TYR A 252 -4.88 12.35 15.00
CA TYR A 252 -4.22 11.05 14.93
C TYR A 252 -4.38 10.41 13.54
N LYS A 253 -5.49 10.64 12.88
CA LYS A 253 -5.70 10.19 11.50
C LYS A 253 -4.77 10.93 10.54
N ALA A 254 -4.60 12.24 10.71
CA ALA A 254 -3.62 13.02 9.93
C ALA A 254 -2.20 12.46 10.07
N ILE A 255 -1.76 12.13 11.28
CA ILE A 255 -0.46 11.48 11.50
C ILE A 255 -0.34 10.16 10.75
N ILE A 256 -1.40 9.33 10.77
CA ILE A 256 -1.41 8.05 10.06
C ILE A 256 -1.30 8.25 8.55
N TYR A 257 -2.03 9.19 7.97
CA TYR A 257 -1.93 9.52 6.55
C TYR A 257 -0.54 10.06 6.19
N TYR A 258 0.01 10.95 7.00
CA TYR A 258 1.35 11.48 6.79
C TYR A 258 2.41 10.37 6.77
N ILE A 259 2.37 9.45 7.76
CA ILE A 259 3.29 8.31 7.82
C ILE A 259 3.07 7.34 6.66
N SER A 260 1.82 7.08 6.26
CA SER A 260 1.53 6.15 5.17
C SER A 260 1.97 6.65 3.78
N GLY A 261 2.23 7.96 3.64
CA GLY A 261 2.81 8.57 2.44
C GLY A 261 4.34 8.66 2.44
N MET A 262 5.00 8.24 3.52
CA MET A 262 6.46 8.25 3.57
C MET A 262 7.04 7.12 2.73
N THR A 263 8.17 7.40 2.07
CA THR A 263 9.05 6.32 1.59
C THR A 263 9.81 5.71 2.77
N ASP A 264 10.28 4.46 2.62
CA ASP A 264 11.06 3.79 3.67
C ASP A 264 12.28 4.60 4.08
N ASN A 265 13.01 5.16 3.11
CA ASN A 265 14.20 5.97 3.37
C ASN A 265 13.86 7.25 4.14
N PHE A 266 12.75 7.91 3.81
CA PHE A 266 12.32 9.11 4.51
C PHE A 266 11.91 8.80 5.95
N ALA A 267 11.18 7.70 6.17
CA ALA A 267 10.79 7.27 7.52
C ALA A 267 12.02 6.92 8.38
N ILE A 268 13.01 6.21 7.83
CA ILE A 268 14.27 5.89 8.51
C ILE A 268 15.06 7.16 8.84
N ASP A 269 15.15 8.12 7.90
CA ASP A 269 15.84 9.38 8.13
C ASP A 269 15.18 10.19 9.25
N MET A 270 13.85 10.32 9.23
CA MET A 270 13.10 11.00 10.30
C MET A 270 13.29 10.31 11.65
N TYR A 271 13.25 8.98 11.68
CA TYR A 271 13.53 8.23 12.90
C TYR A 271 14.93 8.50 13.44
N ASN A 272 15.95 8.48 12.58
CA ASN A 272 17.32 8.75 12.98
C ASN A 272 17.49 10.17 13.54
N LYS A 273 16.77 11.15 13.00
CA LYS A 273 16.75 12.54 13.51
C LYS A 273 15.98 12.68 14.82
N ILE A 274 15.05 11.77 15.13
CA ILE A 274 14.38 11.75 16.44
C ILE A 274 15.31 11.25 17.54
N ILE A 275 16.07 10.17 17.25
CA ILE A 275 16.91 9.49 18.27
C ILE A 275 18.38 9.93 18.24
N GLY A 276 18.83 10.59 17.18
CA GLY A 276 20.20 11.12 17.03
C GLY A 276 20.38 12.44 17.81
N PHE A 277 21.54 12.60 18.42
CA PHE A 277 21.94 13.85 19.07
C PHE A 277 22.80 14.67 18.13
#